data_ec0f53f5781c55c2c7fa47d0287180dd
#
_entry.id   ec0f53f5781c55c2c7fa47d0287180dd
#
_cell.length_a   1.000
_cell.length_b   1.000
_cell.length_c   1.000
_cell.angle_alpha   90.00
_cell.angle_beta   90.00
_cell.angle_gamma   90.00
#
_symmetry.space_group_name_H-M   'P 1'
#
loop_
_entity.id
_entity.type
_entity.pdbx_description
1 polymer ?
#
loop_
_entity_poly.entity_id
_entity_poly.type
_entity_poly.pdbx_seq_one_letter_code
_entity_poly.pdbx_strand_id
1 'polypeptide(L)'
;MHASSPDQREIELDAGEGVRSVPESPQTEAEARVHCLARLSAAVALGAQTSTLQRLGRRSIAAGASSGDIVGTLLAVAPIVGGARLVNATPGVALSIGYDIDEALESPA
;
A
#
# COMPACT_ATOMS: atom_id res chain seq x y z
N MET A 1 -30.53 -19.06 1.97
CA MET A 1 -30.33 -18.50 1.62
C MET A 1 -30.01 -18.24 1.38
N HIS A 2 -30.02 -18.25 1.66
CA HIS A 2 -29.81 -17.50 1.26
C HIS A 2 -29.45 -17.29 1.42
N ALA A 3 -29.48 -17.56 1.92
CA ALA A 3 -29.17 -17.00 1.92
C ALA A 3 -28.83 -16.91 2.18
N SER A 4 -28.84 -16.97 2.52
CA SER A 4 -28.40 -16.58 2.50
C SER A 4 -28.32 -16.23 2.80
N SER A 5 -28.48 -16.67 3.56
CA SER A 5 -28.24 -16.03 3.65
C SER A 5 -27.61 -15.49 3.30
N PRO A 6 -28.06 -15.50 3.46
CA PRO A 6 -27.32 -14.50 2.77
C PRO A 6 -26.36 -13.80 3.65
N ASP A 7 -26.65 -13.69 4.85
CA ASP A 7 -25.78 -13.00 5.74
C ASP A 7 -24.49 -13.68 5.95
N GLN A 8 -24.53 -14.96 6.01
CA GLN A 8 -23.32 -15.69 6.18
C GLN A 8 -22.43 -15.45 5.01
N ARG A 9 -23.01 -15.50 3.85
CA ARG A 9 -22.27 -15.25 2.66
C ARG A 9 -21.73 -13.86 2.67
N GLU A 10 -22.51 -12.95 3.14
CA GLU A 10 -22.06 -11.59 3.18
C GLU A 10 -20.94 -11.40 4.13
N ILE A 11 -20.97 -12.09 5.23
CA ILE A 11 -19.88 -11.94 6.17
C ILE A 11 -18.63 -12.54 5.64
N GLU A 12 -18.72 -13.68 5.00
CA GLU A 12 -17.57 -14.26 4.46
C GLU A 12 -17.00 -13.48 3.37
N LEU A 13 -17.85 -13.04 2.52
CA LEU A 13 -17.40 -12.31 1.41
C LEU A 13 -16.97 -10.97 1.82
N ASP A 14 -17.31 -10.60 3.01
CA ASP A 14 -17.05 -9.28 3.42
C ASP A 14 -15.64 -8.97 3.56
N ALA A 15 -14.84 -9.93 3.73
CA ALA A 15 -13.49 -9.59 3.69
C ALA A 15 -13.27 -8.94 2.37
N GLY A 16 -13.84 -9.48 1.32
CA GLY A 16 -13.69 -8.85 0.07
C GLY A 16 -14.88 -8.06 -0.30
N GLU A 17 -16.03 -8.57 0.03
CA GLU A 17 -17.20 -7.98 -0.52
C GLU A 17 -17.68 -6.78 0.22
N GLY A 18 -17.49 -6.78 1.52
CA GLY A 18 -17.80 -5.60 2.28
C GLY A 18 -17.00 -4.42 1.79
N VAL A 19 -15.75 -4.68 1.47
CA VAL A 19 -14.90 -3.63 0.95
C VAL A 19 -15.39 -3.17 -0.40
N ARG A 20 -15.81 -4.11 -1.23
CA ARG A 20 -16.25 -3.73 -2.54
C ARG A 20 -17.56 -3.00 -2.54
N SER A 21 -18.38 -3.23 -1.51
CA SER A 21 -19.67 -2.57 -1.49
C SER A 21 -19.56 -1.16 -0.94
N VAL A 22 -18.43 -0.78 -0.39
CA VAL A 22 -18.23 0.60 0.00
C VAL A 22 -18.09 1.42 -1.27
N PRO A 23 -18.86 2.48 -1.41
CA PRO A 23 -18.80 3.26 -2.64
C PRO A 23 -17.40 3.78 -2.86
N GLU A 24 -16.96 3.70 -4.09
CA GLU A 24 -15.67 4.26 -4.43
C GLU A 24 -15.90 5.65 -4.89
N SER A 25 -15.86 6.57 -3.98
CA SER A 25 -16.00 7.96 -4.34
C SER A 25 -14.77 8.42 -5.04
N PRO A 26 -14.90 9.42 -5.89
CA PRO A 26 -13.71 10.05 -6.44
C PRO A 26 -12.88 10.55 -5.28
N GLN A 27 -11.63 10.21 -5.30
CA GLN A 27 -10.73 10.56 -4.23
C GLN A 27 -9.95 11.79 -4.62
N THR A 28 -9.73 12.67 -3.66
CA THR A 28 -8.78 13.73 -3.87
C THR A 28 -7.41 13.11 -4.02
N GLU A 29 -6.47 13.89 -4.53
CA GLU A 29 -5.11 13.42 -4.63
C GLU A 29 -4.56 13.03 -3.28
N ALA A 30 -4.90 13.82 -2.26
CA ALA A 30 -4.41 13.52 -0.93
C ALA A 30 -4.97 12.20 -0.43
N GLU A 31 -6.25 11.93 -0.70
CA GLU A 31 -6.85 10.68 -0.26
C GLU A 31 -6.23 9.50 -0.98
N ALA A 32 -5.99 9.64 -2.27
CA ALA A 32 -5.38 8.55 -3.03
C ALA A 32 -3.99 8.24 -2.49
N ARG A 33 -3.24 9.27 -2.15
CA ARG A 33 -1.90 9.11 -1.61
C ARG A 33 -1.94 8.37 -0.28
N VAL A 34 -2.86 8.79 0.60
CA VAL A 34 -2.99 8.15 1.89
C VAL A 34 -3.40 6.70 1.75
N HIS A 35 -4.32 6.41 0.84
CA HIS A 35 -4.75 5.03 0.64
C HIS A 35 -3.60 4.15 0.16
N CYS A 36 -2.79 4.66 -0.75
CA CYS A 36 -1.66 3.88 -1.24
C CYS A 36 -0.64 3.63 -0.15
N LEU A 37 -0.34 4.66 0.65
CA LEU A 37 0.63 4.50 1.73
C LEU A 37 0.09 3.56 2.81
N ALA A 38 -1.21 3.59 3.07
CA ALA A 38 -1.81 2.69 4.03
C ALA A 38 -1.72 1.25 3.54
N ARG A 39 -1.96 1.02 2.27
CA ARG A 39 -1.85 -0.32 1.71
C ARG A 39 -0.42 -0.83 1.75
N LEU A 40 0.53 0.04 1.47
CA LEU A 40 1.93 -0.32 1.55
C LEU A 40 2.28 -0.72 2.98
N SER A 41 1.83 0.06 3.96
CA SER A 41 2.09 -0.24 5.36
C SER A 41 1.54 -1.59 5.76
N ALA A 42 0.30 -1.88 5.35
CA ALA A 42 -0.32 -3.15 5.68
C ALA A 42 0.45 -4.30 5.04
N ALA A 43 0.91 -4.11 3.81
CA ALA A 43 1.67 -5.15 3.13
C ALA A 43 2.99 -5.43 3.84
N VAL A 44 3.65 -4.38 4.33
CA VAL A 44 4.87 -4.56 5.10
C VAL A 44 4.58 -5.36 6.36
N ALA A 45 3.50 -5.03 7.05
CA ALA A 45 3.13 -5.71 8.28
C ALA A 45 2.80 -7.18 8.04
N LEU A 46 2.25 -7.49 6.88
CA LEU A 46 1.89 -8.86 6.54
C LEU A 46 3.05 -9.65 5.97
N GLY A 47 4.18 -9.02 5.73
CA GLY A 47 5.31 -9.73 5.17
C GLY A 47 5.12 -10.05 3.69
N ALA A 48 4.54 -9.14 2.95
CA ALA A 48 4.26 -9.38 1.54
C ALA A 48 5.54 -9.59 0.75
N GLN A 49 5.40 -10.21 -0.42
CA GLN A 49 6.54 -10.49 -1.27
C GLN A 49 7.13 -9.22 -1.84
N THR A 50 8.39 -9.30 -2.21
CA THR A 50 9.10 -8.16 -2.76
C THR A 50 8.37 -7.53 -3.95
N SER A 51 7.86 -8.35 -4.84
CA SER A 51 7.18 -7.82 -6.02
C SER A 51 5.92 -7.05 -5.65
N THR A 52 5.21 -7.51 -4.64
CA THR A 52 4.02 -6.81 -4.16
C THR A 52 4.40 -5.47 -3.56
N LEU A 53 5.45 -5.47 -2.75
CA LEU A 53 5.90 -4.23 -2.10
C LEU A 53 6.38 -3.24 -3.13
N GLN A 54 7.10 -3.71 -4.14
CA GLN A 54 7.57 -2.84 -5.20
C GLN A 54 6.38 -2.22 -5.95
N ARG A 55 5.39 -3.02 -6.26
CA ARG A 55 4.22 -2.52 -6.96
C ARG A 55 3.47 -1.48 -6.14
N LEU A 56 3.31 -1.76 -4.85
CA LEU A 56 2.61 -0.82 -3.98
C LEU A 56 3.39 0.45 -3.78
N GLY A 57 4.71 0.35 -3.72
CA GLY A 57 5.55 1.53 -3.65
C GLY A 57 5.40 2.38 -4.90
N ARG A 58 5.42 1.75 -6.05
CA ARG A 58 5.24 2.48 -7.30
C ARG A 58 3.89 3.16 -7.38
N ARG A 59 2.85 2.48 -6.89
CA ARG A 59 1.52 3.07 -6.89
C ARG A 59 1.46 4.28 -5.96
N SER A 60 2.18 4.20 -4.85
CA SER A 60 2.22 5.33 -3.93
C SER A 60 2.87 6.53 -4.61
N ILE A 61 3.95 6.31 -5.32
CA ILE A 61 4.63 7.38 -6.03
C ILE A 61 3.73 7.93 -7.13
N ALA A 62 3.05 7.06 -7.86
CA ALA A 62 2.13 7.49 -8.90
C ALA A 62 0.98 8.32 -8.32
N ALA A 63 0.62 8.06 -7.07
CA ALA A 63 -0.43 8.82 -6.41
C ALA A 63 0.10 10.10 -5.78
N GLY A 64 1.38 10.39 -5.95
CA GLY A 64 1.94 11.66 -5.50
C GLY A 64 2.76 11.57 -4.23
N ALA A 65 3.01 10.38 -3.70
CA ALA A 65 3.84 10.26 -2.52
C ALA A 65 5.29 10.46 -2.90
N SER A 66 6.02 11.14 -2.03
CA SER A 66 7.45 11.30 -2.23
C SER A 66 8.19 10.13 -1.60
N SER A 67 9.46 10.03 -1.93
CA SER A 67 10.32 9.04 -1.25
C SER A 67 10.30 9.27 0.25
N GLY A 68 10.30 10.53 0.66
CA GLY A 68 10.21 10.84 2.09
C GLY A 68 8.92 10.38 2.71
N ASP A 69 7.81 10.48 1.97
CA ASP A 69 6.53 9.99 2.48
C ASP A 69 6.59 8.48 2.71
N ILE A 70 7.21 7.76 1.79
CA ILE A 70 7.31 6.32 1.91
C ILE A 70 8.19 5.94 3.08
N VAL A 71 9.36 6.57 3.19
CA VAL A 71 10.25 6.29 4.30
C VAL A 71 9.60 6.65 5.62
N GLY A 72 8.93 7.81 5.66
CA GLY A 72 8.24 8.23 6.87
C GLY A 72 7.16 7.26 7.29
N THR A 73 6.44 6.70 6.30
CA THR A 73 5.43 5.70 6.58
C THR A 73 6.03 4.45 7.20
N LEU A 74 7.16 3.99 6.65
CA LEU A 74 7.82 2.82 7.20
C LEU A 74 8.30 3.07 8.62
N LEU A 75 8.84 4.27 8.86
CA LEU A 75 9.27 4.60 10.20
C LEU A 75 8.10 4.64 11.17
N ALA A 76 6.95 5.11 10.69
CA ALA A 76 5.77 5.21 11.54
C ALA A 76 5.28 3.83 11.99
N VAL A 77 5.37 2.83 11.13
CA VAL A 77 4.88 1.51 11.47
C VAL A 77 5.95 0.62 12.11
N ALA A 78 7.20 1.04 12.07
CA ALA A 78 8.31 0.23 12.57
C ALA A 78 8.09 -0.29 14.00
N PRO A 79 7.65 0.55 14.95
CA PRO A 79 7.46 0.04 16.31
C PRO A 79 6.38 -1.02 16.41
N ILE A 80 5.50 -1.07 15.45
CA ILE A 80 4.38 -2.01 15.49
C ILE A 80 4.73 -3.29 14.76
N VAL A 81 5.37 -3.18 13.58
CA VAL A 81 5.62 -4.37 12.78
C VAL A 81 6.91 -5.08 13.14
N GLY A 82 7.84 -4.37 13.76
CA GLY A 82 9.09 -4.98 14.16
C GLY A 82 10.16 -4.92 13.09
N GLY A 83 11.41 -5.04 13.53
CA GLY A 83 12.54 -4.86 12.64
C GLY A 83 12.66 -5.89 11.55
N ALA A 84 12.33 -7.15 11.86
CA ALA A 84 12.50 -8.20 10.87
C ALA A 84 11.62 -7.96 9.64
N ARG A 85 10.37 -7.56 9.86
CA ARG A 85 9.50 -7.32 8.74
C ARG A 85 9.90 -6.08 7.96
N LEU A 86 10.42 -5.10 8.66
CA LEU A 86 10.92 -3.92 7.99
C LEU A 86 12.11 -4.24 7.11
N VAL A 87 13.03 -5.02 7.63
CA VAL A 87 14.21 -5.42 6.86
C VAL A 87 13.78 -6.23 5.64
N ASN A 88 12.83 -7.13 5.82
CA ASN A 88 12.35 -7.95 4.69
C ASN A 88 11.67 -7.11 3.63
N ALA A 89 11.08 -5.99 4.02
CA ALA A 89 10.38 -5.13 3.08
C ALA A 89 11.32 -4.21 2.31
N THR A 90 12.52 -4.02 2.83
CA THR A 90 13.44 -3.03 2.28
C THR A 90 13.74 -3.22 0.80
N PRO A 91 14.02 -4.44 0.30
CA PRO A 91 14.35 -4.56 -1.12
C PRO A 91 13.22 -4.08 -2.04
N GLY A 92 11.98 -4.46 -1.73
CA GLY A 92 10.88 -4.07 -2.59
C GLY A 92 10.61 -2.58 -2.55
N VAL A 93 10.68 -2.01 -1.36
CA VAL A 93 10.45 -0.58 -1.21
C VAL A 93 11.58 0.20 -1.85
N ALA A 94 12.82 -0.26 -1.66
CA ALA A 94 13.96 0.42 -2.23
C ALA A 94 13.91 0.43 -3.75
N LEU A 95 13.43 -0.66 -4.34
CA LEU A 95 13.31 -0.70 -5.79
C LEU A 95 12.32 0.34 -6.29
N SER A 96 11.22 0.54 -5.59
CA SER A 96 10.25 1.53 -6.03
C SER A 96 10.80 2.94 -5.88
N ILE A 97 11.52 3.22 -4.80
CA ILE A 97 12.13 4.53 -4.58
C ILE A 97 13.27 4.76 -5.57
N GLY A 98 14.07 3.73 -5.80
CA GLY A 98 15.17 3.84 -6.73
C GLY A 98 14.69 4.12 -8.14
N TYR A 99 13.58 3.52 -8.52
CA TYR A 99 13.01 3.77 -9.82
C TYR A 99 12.64 5.25 -9.96
N ASP A 100 12.03 5.80 -8.91
CA ASP A 100 11.64 7.20 -8.93
C ASP A 100 12.87 8.12 -9.01
N ILE A 101 13.89 7.78 -8.25
CA ILE A 101 15.13 8.57 -8.26
C ILE A 101 15.77 8.53 -9.64
N ASP A 102 15.78 7.36 -10.26
CA ASP A 102 16.36 7.24 -11.59
C ASP A 102 15.62 8.10 -12.59
N GLU A 103 14.30 8.12 -12.51
CA GLU A 103 13.52 8.97 -13.39
C GLU A 103 13.84 10.43 -13.15
N ALA A 104 13.99 10.82 -11.91
CA ALA A 104 14.30 12.19 -11.59
C ALA A 104 15.67 12.58 -12.13
N LEU A 105 16.61 11.66 -12.09
CA LEU A 105 17.94 11.94 -12.60
C LEU A 105 17.96 12.02 -14.11
N GLU A 106 17.07 11.30 -14.76
CA GLU A 106 17.02 11.35 -16.21
C GLU A 106 16.26 12.53 -16.73
N SER A 107 15.56 13.21 -15.86
CA SER A 107 14.81 14.40 -16.24
C SER A 107 15.57 15.61 -15.78
N PRO A 108 16.41 16.14 -16.61
CA PRO A 108 17.17 17.30 -16.17
C PRO A 108 16.22 18.44 -16.08
N ALA A 109 16.25 19.12 -15.05
CA ALA A 109 15.39 20.25 -15.02
C ALA A 109 15.67 21.34 -14.73
#